data_e747323b7f110eb2599e099bd5e8cff2
#
_entry.id   e747323b7f110eb2599e099bd5e8cff2
#
_cell.length_a   1.000
_cell.length_b   1.000
_cell.length_c   1.000
_cell.angle_alpha   90.00
_cell.angle_beta   90.00
_cell.angle_gamma   90.00
#
_symmetry.space_group_name_H-M   'P 1'
#
loop_
_entity.id
_entity.type
_entity.pdbx_description
1 polymer ?
#
loop_
_entity_poly.entity_id
_entity_poly.type
_entity_poly.pdbx_seq_one_letter_code
_entity_poly.pdbx_strand_id
1 'polypeptide(L)'
;MKNHITKRRIFAHSAIALALPLLTAFAAAEEAKKVKVYILAGQSNMVGIGQVDGGGIRWGKEFTDAVLSMYEGAPNASTDYDKMEPVKTMPLAEIGGVNPQPYPKDGVAVLRGQLAMPVTGVYEFRPGYGASEECIMIVDGTEVHRKEPGAQTVSKGIKLEAGKKVLFKVTYLNQEGNALGWHSRLDIPGTLKTVVHHEGKFKYLGDGKGNFVPRDDVWYTGVVTATANKWLDIGCGASASSIGPELGFGHMVGNHHDEPVLILKASQGNRSLGWDFLPPGSESFEVTDAEGVTWVYAGYKQSPDRWQKGTEPKPIEWYAGKQYDECFDAAKEVLAKFDEKYPQWKGRGYEVAGFGWWQGHKDGGEQGKGVAGVPAQRYEQNLVHLINTLRKEFNAPNAPFVVASCGFNGGEGWEPGSSADTIFKAQMNVGDPAKHPEFAGNVKSVDTRPFYRKPEVSPRNQGFHYNGNAETYMLVGESMGKAMLEMGK
;
A
#
# COMPACT_ATOMS: atom_id res chain seq x y z
N MET A 1 -59.26 12.15 -63.04
CA MET A 1 -60.43 11.36 -63.49
C MET A 1 -60.96 10.54 -62.34
N LYS A 2 -62.27 10.77 -62.02
CA LYS A 2 -63.20 9.93 -61.22
C LYS A 2 -62.78 9.61 -59.76
N ASN A 3 -63.28 10.30 -58.75
CA ASN A 3 -64.66 10.27 -58.15
C ASN A 3 -65.05 8.89 -57.61
N HIS A 4 -65.26 8.74 -56.27
CA HIS A 4 -66.59 8.65 -55.63
C HIS A 4 -66.43 8.28 -54.15
N ILE A 5 -66.85 9.10 -53.23
CA ILE A 5 -68.12 9.23 -52.50
C ILE A 5 -68.33 8.22 -51.37
N THR A 6 -68.34 8.84 -50.21
CA THR A 6 -69.19 8.73 -49.02
C THR A 6 -69.95 7.42 -48.71
N LYS A 7 -69.82 6.99 -47.42
CA LYS A 7 -71.07 6.76 -46.61
C LYS A 7 -70.69 6.77 -45.09
N ARG A 8 -71.31 7.75 -44.41
CA ARG A 8 -71.49 7.77 -42.95
C ARG A 8 -72.40 6.62 -42.54
N ARG A 9 -72.08 5.95 -41.45
CA ARG A 9 -73.07 5.29 -40.59
C ARG A 9 -72.75 5.60 -39.12
N ILE A 10 -73.69 6.28 -38.50
CA ILE A 10 -73.87 6.52 -37.09
C ILE A 10 -74.41 5.22 -36.49
N PHE A 11 -73.81 4.72 -35.43
CA PHE A 11 -74.47 3.84 -34.46
C PHE A 11 -74.05 4.16 -33.03
N ALA A 12 -75.06 4.06 -32.20
CA ALA A 12 -75.19 4.59 -30.87
C ALA A 12 -74.37 3.83 -29.78
N HIS A 13 -74.17 4.56 -28.72
CA HIS A 13 -73.77 4.25 -27.35
C HIS A 13 -74.07 2.84 -26.85
N SER A 14 -73.00 2.24 -26.24
CA SER A 14 -73.20 1.40 -25.07
C SER A 14 -71.89 1.54 -24.23
N ALA A 15 -72.00 2.26 -23.13
CA ALA A 15 -71.01 2.38 -22.13
C ALA A 15 -70.93 1.05 -21.36
N ILE A 16 -69.88 0.29 -21.55
CA ILE A 16 -69.47 -0.81 -20.63
C ILE A 16 -68.28 -0.29 -19.83
N ALA A 17 -68.56 0.03 -18.57
CA ALA A 17 -67.52 0.32 -17.60
C ALA A 17 -66.77 -1.01 -17.24
N LEU A 18 -65.63 -1.25 -17.85
CA LEU A 18 -64.68 -2.24 -17.37
C LEU A 18 -63.86 -1.64 -16.22
N ALA A 19 -64.16 -2.03 -15.00
CA ALA A 19 -63.31 -1.83 -13.86
C ALA A 19 -62.03 -2.69 -14.03
N LEU A 20 -60.90 -2.09 -14.45
CA LEU A 20 -59.60 -2.69 -14.33
C LEU A 20 -59.20 -2.66 -12.84
N PRO A 21 -58.88 -3.79 -12.21
CA PRO A 21 -58.18 -3.76 -10.92
C PRO A 21 -56.81 -3.18 -11.15
N LEU A 22 -56.48 -2.03 -10.52
CA LEU A 22 -55.13 -1.57 -10.32
C LEU A 22 -54.38 -2.65 -9.48
N LEU A 23 -53.72 -3.56 -10.15
CA LEU A 23 -52.62 -4.32 -9.52
C LEU A 23 -51.49 -3.31 -9.35
N THR A 24 -51.44 -2.68 -8.18
CA THR A 24 -50.21 -2.08 -7.67
C THR A 24 -49.22 -3.24 -7.40
N ALA A 25 -48.41 -3.55 -8.41
CA ALA A 25 -47.22 -4.31 -8.21
C ALA A 25 -46.33 -3.47 -7.29
N PHE A 26 -46.36 -3.75 -5.99
CA PHE A 26 -45.29 -3.42 -5.11
C PHE A 26 -44.10 -4.23 -5.65
N ALA A 27 -43.30 -3.62 -6.50
CA ALA A 27 -41.92 -4.06 -6.69
C ALA A 27 -41.31 -3.94 -5.30
N ALA A 28 -41.11 -5.07 -4.60
CA ALA A 28 -40.28 -5.11 -3.44
C ALA A 28 -38.95 -4.51 -3.86
N ALA A 29 -38.61 -3.35 -3.34
CA ALA A 29 -37.29 -2.77 -3.56
C ALA A 29 -36.30 -3.84 -3.12
N GLU A 30 -35.51 -4.36 -4.04
CA GLU A 30 -34.47 -5.34 -3.74
C GLU A 30 -33.58 -4.71 -2.67
N GLU A 31 -33.54 -5.33 -1.50
CA GLU A 31 -32.81 -4.78 -0.36
C GLU A 31 -31.35 -4.63 -0.78
N ALA A 32 -30.84 -3.42 -0.77
CA ALA A 32 -29.51 -3.14 -1.29
C ALA A 32 -28.49 -3.98 -0.52
N LYS A 33 -27.77 -4.84 -1.22
CA LYS A 33 -26.80 -5.76 -0.64
C LYS A 33 -25.78 -4.98 0.22
N LYS A 34 -25.48 -5.50 1.41
CA LYS A 34 -24.53 -4.90 2.37
C LYS A 34 -23.12 -4.85 1.80
N VAL A 35 -22.36 -3.85 2.22
CA VAL A 35 -20.94 -3.73 1.89
C VAL A 35 -20.14 -4.80 2.64
N LYS A 36 -19.28 -5.53 1.93
CA LYS A 36 -18.39 -6.55 2.52
C LYS A 36 -17.14 -5.86 3.06
N VAL A 37 -16.96 -5.92 4.38
CA VAL A 37 -15.80 -5.30 5.05
C VAL A 37 -14.78 -6.35 5.41
N TYR A 38 -13.55 -6.19 4.94
CA TYR A 38 -12.41 -6.99 5.33
C TYR A 38 -11.43 -6.16 6.17
N ILE A 39 -11.11 -6.63 7.37
CA ILE A 39 -10.19 -5.95 8.29
C ILE A 39 -8.83 -6.61 8.18
N LEU A 40 -7.84 -5.88 7.65
CA LEU A 40 -6.46 -6.34 7.52
C LEU A 40 -5.60 -5.70 8.61
N ALA A 41 -4.94 -6.51 9.43
CA ALA A 41 -4.15 -6.04 10.55
C ALA A 41 -2.78 -6.72 10.66
N GLY A 42 -1.83 -6.07 11.33
CA GLY A 42 -0.47 -6.59 11.51
C GLY A 42 0.57 -5.50 11.60
N GLN A 43 1.83 -5.86 11.32
CA GLN A 43 2.96 -4.93 11.39
C GLN A 43 3.41 -4.42 10.02
N SER A 44 4.66 -3.99 9.89
CA SER A 44 5.22 -3.29 8.71
C SER A 44 4.95 -3.98 7.37
N ASN A 45 4.94 -5.30 7.30
CA ASN A 45 4.61 -6.01 6.06
C ASN A 45 3.12 -5.87 5.72
N MET A 46 2.23 -5.85 6.72
CA MET A 46 0.82 -5.52 6.51
C MET A 46 0.64 -4.04 6.14
N VAL A 47 1.41 -3.11 6.76
CA VAL A 47 1.42 -1.69 6.34
C VAL A 47 1.72 -1.60 4.84
N GLY A 48 2.70 -2.37 4.35
CA GLY A 48 3.02 -2.47 2.94
C GLY A 48 4.25 -1.68 2.52
N ILE A 49 5.33 -2.41 2.24
CA ILE A 49 6.66 -1.86 1.88
C ILE A 49 7.06 -2.28 0.46
N GLY A 50 6.18 -2.97 -0.27
CA GLY A 50 6.41 -3.36 -1.66
C GLY A 50 6.57 -2.13 -2.55
N GLN A 51 7.70 -2.03 -3.27
CA GLN A 51 8.05 -0.85 -4.04
C GLN A 51 7.28 -0.80 -5.36
N VAL A 52 6.61 0.31 -5.64
CA VAL A 52 5.96 0.54 -6.94
C VAL A 52 7.01 0.82 -8.01
N ASP A 53 8.02 1.61 -7.69
CA ASP A 53 9.15 1.95 -8.56
C ASP A 53 10.45 2.03 -7.73
N GLY A 54 11.56 2.40 -8.36
CA GLY A 54 12.85 2.50 -7.70
C GLY A 54 12.99 3.57 -6.62
N GLY A 55 11.93 4.33 -6.42
CA GLY A 55 11.99 5.51 -5.56
C GLY A 55 12.78 6.65 -6.21
N GLY A 56 12.52 7.87 -5.78
CA GLY A 56 13.26 9.03 -6.23
C GLY A 56 14.60 9.16 -5.51
N ILE A 57 15.67 9.28 -6.26
CA ILE A 57 17.01 9.64 -5.78
C ILE A 57 17.22 11.11 -6.13
N ARG A 58 17.66 11.92 -5.16
CA ARG A 58 18.02 13.31 -5.44
C ARG A 58 19.23 13.34 -6.38
N TRP A 59 19.27 14.27 -7.32
CA TRP A 59 20.42 14.46 -8.19
C TRP A 59 21.70 14.64 -7.33
N GLY A 60 22.76 13.98 -7.74
CA GLY A 60 24.01 13.94 -7.01
C GLY A 60 25.22 13.81 -7.93
N LYS A 61 26.18 13.02 -7.54
CA LYS A 61 27.46 12.81 -8.22
C LYS A 61 27.38 12.23 -9.64
N GLU A 62 26.20 11.73 -10.04
CA GLU A 62 25.93 11.27 -11.41
C GLU A 62 25.94 12.43 -12.41
N PHE A 63 25.72 13.65 -11.94
CA PHE A 63 25.71 14.89 -12.70
C PHE A 63 27.01 15.64 -12.48
N THR A 64 27.78 15.87 -13.55
CA THR A 64 29.08 16.52 -13.51
C THR A 64 29.18 17.65 -14.53
N ASP A 65 30.21 18.47 -14.42
CA ASP A 65 30.51 19.57 -15.29
C ASP A 65 29.33 20.51 -15.52
N ALA A 66 28.57 20.73 -14.43
CA ALA A 66 27.33 21.49 -14.44
C ALA A 66 27.60 22.99 -14.54
N VAL A 67 26.92 23.65 -15.47
CA VAL A 67 26.94 25.10 -15.67
C VAL A 67 25.51 25.62 -15.68
N LEU A 68 25.24 26.60 -14.82
CA LEU A 68 23.98 27.33 -14.78
C LEU A 68 24.15 28.67 -15.52
N SER A 69 23.34 28.87 -16.55
CA SER A 69 23.25 30.14 -17.28
C SER A 69 21.89 30.79 -17.05
N MET A 70 21.89 32.10 -16.86
CA MET A 70 20.67 32.89 -16.61
C MET A 70 20.45 33.87 -17.74
N TYR A 71 19.19 34.02 -18.15
CA TYR A 71 18.75 34.89 -19.25
C TYR A 71 17.61 35.76 -18.79
N GLU A 72 17.62 37.04 -19.16
CA GLU A 72 16.55 38.01 -18.85
C GLU A 72 15.57 38.13 -20.01
N GLY A 73 14.30 38.43 -19.70
CA GLY A 73 13.30 38.77 -20.70
C GLY A 73 12.95 37.63 -21.67
N ALA A 74 13.29 36.42 -21.34
CA ALA A 74 13.04 35.28 -22.21
C ALA A 74 11.62 34.78 -22.04
N PRO A 75 10.88 34.54 -23.10
CA PRO A 75 9.45 34.34 -23.07
C PRO A 75 8.99 32.96 -22.59
N ASN A 76 9.79 31.91 -22.78
CA ASN A 76 9.39 30.53 -22.43
C ASN A 76 10.57 29.55 -22.45
N ALA A 77 10.37 28.36 -21.89
CA ALA A 77 11.38 27.30 -21.81
C ALA A 77 11.71 26.65 -23.19
N SER A 78 10.88 26.86 -24.19
CA SER A 78 11.07 26.32 -25.54
C SER A 78 11.98 27.19 -26.44
N THR A 79 12.37 28.39 -25.95
CA THR A 79 13.30 29.27 -26.67
C THR A 79 14.66 28.61 -26.82
N ASP A 80 15.32 28.83 -27.98
CA ASP A 80 16.67 28.34 -28.24
C ASP A 80 17.72 29.25 -27.57
N TYR A 81 17.99 28.95 -26.30
CA TYR A 81 18.96 29.68 -25.49
C TYR A 81 20.42 29.43 -25.89
N ASP A 82 20.69 28.48 -26.78
CA ASP A 82 22.04 28.23 -27.27
C ASP A 82 22.50 29.33 -28.28
N LYS A 83 21.56 30.16 -28.73
CA LYS A 83 21.78 31.31 -29.60
C LYS A 83 21.75 32.67 -28.88
N MET A 84 21.61 32.66 -27.56
CA MET A 84 21.49 33.87 -26.74
C MET A 84 22.69 34.02 -25.80
N GLU A 85 23.09 35.26 -25.52
CA GLU A 85 24.10 35.53 -24.50
C GLU A 85 23.46 35.57 -23.11
N PRO A 86 23.96 34.77 -22.14
CA PRO A 86 23.45 34.78 -20.80
C PRO A 86 23.90 36.04 -20.05
N VAL A 87 23.02 36.59 -19.17
CA VAL A 87 23.40 37.71 -18.29
C VAL A 87 24.32 37.27 -17.15
N LYS A 88 24.27 35.96 -16.81
CA LYS A 88 25.16 35.38 -15.80
C LYS A 88 25.36 33.90 -16.07
N THR A 89 26.58 33.45 -15.89
CA THR A 89 26.94 32.02 -15.96
C THR A 89 27.75 31.62 -14.73
N MET A 90 27.44 30.46 -14.18
CA MET A 90 28.11 29.93 -12.99
C MET A 90 28.39 28.43 -13.14
N PRO A 91 29.65 27.98 -13.00
CA PRO A 91 29.91 26.57 -12.79
C PRO A 91 29.38 26.10 -11.43
N LEU A 92 28.82 24.91 -11.40
CA LEU A 92 28.33 24.29 -10.16
C LEU A 92 29.21 23.09 -9.84
N ALA A 93 29.80 23.08 -8.64
CA ALA A 93 30.59 21.95 -8.16
C ALA A 93 29.72 20.71 -7.89
N GLU A 94 28.49 20.93 -7.43
CA GLU A 94 27.49 19.90 -7.16
C GLU A 94 26.10 20.43 -7.55
N ILE A 95 25.27 19.54 -8.08
CA ILE A 95 23.87 19.87 -8.44
C ILE A 95 22.93 19.67 -7.26
N GLY A 96 23.26 18.79 -6.35
CA GLY A 96 22.40 18.41 -5.24
C GLY A 96 22.44 19.40 -4.08
N GLY A 97 21.60 20.40 -4.06
CA GLY A 97 21.45 21.31 -2.90
C GLY A 97 21.77 22.77 -3.19
N VAL A 98 22.16 23.09 -4.41
CA VAL A 98 22.46 24.48 -4.80
C VAL A 98 21.17 25.20 -5.15
N ASN A 99 20.87 26.25 -4.41
CA ASN A 99 19.87 27.26 -4.76
C ASN A 99 20.62 28.53 -5.12
N PRO A 100 21.02 28.72 -6.40
CA PRO A 100 21.78 29.88 -6.80
C PRO A 100 20.86 31.11 -6.82
N GLN A 101 20.96 31.93 -5.77
CA GLN A 101 20.28 33.22 -5.67
C GLN A 101 21.24 34.38 -5.98
N PRO A 102 20.74 35.52 -6.45
CA PRO A 102 19.37 35.76 -6.94
C PRO A 102 19.19 35.34 -8.39
N TYR A 103 18.02 34.80 -8.71
CA TYR A 103 17.61 34.68 -10.10
C TYR A 103 17.12 36.01 -10.66
N PRO A 104 17.30 36.29 -11.96
CA PRO A 104 16.64 37.42 -12.59
C PRO A 104 15.13 37.24 -12.45
N LYS A 105 14.44 38.29 -12.01
CA LYS A 105 12.98 38.29 -12.01
C LYS A 105 12.49 38.14 -13.46
N ASP A 106 11.51 37.31 -13.67
CA ASP A 106 10.98 37.01 -15.00
C ASP A 106 12.03 36.45 -16.02
N GLY A 107 13.09 35.85 -15.50
CA GLY A 107 14.17 35.26 -16.29
C GLY A 107 14.03 33.76 -16.49
N VAL A 108 14.90 33.21 -17.32
CA VAL A 108 15.04 31.76 -17.53
C VAL A 108 16.40 31.30 -17.06
N ALA A 109 16.42 30.17 -16.38
CA ALA A 109 17.63 29.47 -16.01
C ALA A 109 17.81 28.22 -16.90
N VAL A 110 19.01 28.03 -17.40
CA VAL A 110 19.38 26.86 -18.18
C VAL A 110 20.58 26.19 -17.53
N LEU A 111 20.32 24.99 -17.01
CA LEU A 111 21.34 24.13 -16.43
C LEU A 111 21.80 23.12 -17.48
N ARG A 112 23.10 23.06 -17.73
CA ARG A 112 23.73 22.09 -18.66
C ARG A 112 24.84 21.35 -17.97
N GLY A 113 25.12 20.14 -18.42
CA GLY A 113 26.26 19.36 -17.92
C GLY A 113 26.31 17.98 -18.52
N GLN A 114 27.04 17.12 -17.85
CA GLN A 114 27.18 15.71 -18.18
C GLN A 114 26.46 14.85 -17.11
N LEU A 115 25.95 13.72 -17.58
CA LEU A 115 25.27 12.73 -16.76
C LEU A 115 25.86 11.36 -17.05
N ALA A 116 26.22 10.60 -16.00
CA ALA A 116 26.66 9.22 -16.12
C ALA A 116 26.02 8.38 -15.00
N MET A 117 25.07 7.53 -15.36
CA MET A 117 24.39 6.68 -14.39
C MET A 117 25.26 5.49 -13.97
N PRO A 118 25.22 5.06 -12.72
CA PRO A 118 26.08 3.97 -12.22
C PRO A 118 25.64 2.59 -12.70
N VAL A 119 24.38 2.44 -13.13
CA VAL A 119 23.77 1.17 -13.55
C VAL A 119 23.03 1.36 -14.87
N THR A 120 23.17 0.40 -15.79
CA THR A 120 22.34 0.40 -17.01
C THR A 120 20.87 0.21 -16.65
N GLY A 121 19.99 1.05 -17.24
CA GLY A 121 18.56 0.95 -16.96
C GLY A 121 17.73 2.03 -17.63
N VAL A 122 16.42 2.00 -17.39
CA VAL A 122 15.47 3.03 -17.81
C VAL A 122 15.28 4.01 -16.67
N TYR A 123 15.53 5.30 -16.92
CA TYR A 123 15.48 6.36 -15.91
C TYR A 123 14.41 7.38 -16.23
N GLU A 124 13.70 7.83 -15.21
CA GLU A 124 12.80 8.98 -15.25
C GLU A 124 13.41 10.14 -14.45
N PHE A 125 13.32 11.34 -15.00
CA PHE A 125 13.85 12.55 -14.37
C PHE A 125 12.71 13.51 -14.05
N ARG A 126 12.77 14.11 -12.85
CA ARG A 126 11.82 15.11 -12.39
C ARG A 126 12.60 16.32 -11.85
N PRO A 127 12.86 17.32 -12.69
CA PRO A 127 13.44 18.57 -12.23
C PRO A 127 12.59 19.21 -11.15
N GLY A 128 13.24 19.82 -10.14
CA GLY A 128 12.56 20.61 -9.13
C GLY A 128 12.18 21.98 -9.68
N TYR A 129 10.92 22.37 -9.49
CA TYR A 129 10.38 23.68 -9.89
C TYR A 129 9.12 24.00 -9.10
N GLY A 130 8.73 25.27 -9.04
CA GLY A 130 7.45 25.67 -8.46
C GLY A 130 6.22 25.17 -9.21
N ALA A 131 5.10 25.05 -8.56
CA ALA A 131 3.90 24.41 -9.13
C ALA A 131 3.33 25.08 -10.38
N SER A 132 3.61 26.36 -10.60
CA SER A 132 3.08 27.18 -11.72
C SER A 132 4.03 27.37 -12.89
N GLU A 133 5.20 26.77 -12.88
CA GLU A 133 6.26 27.13 -13.78
C GLU A 133 6.46 26.17 -14.95
N GLU A 134 7.08 26.69 -16.00
CA GLU A 134 7.45 25.92 -17.18
C GLU A 134 8.85 25.28 -16.99
N CYS A 135 8.99 24.02 -17.34
CA CYS A 135 10.25 23.30 -17.25
C CYS A 135 10.38 22.26 -18.38
N ILE A 136 11.55 22.24 -19.03
CA ILE A 136 11.87 21.22 -20.04
C ILE A 136 13.22 20.60 -19.68
N MET A 137 13.29 19.28 -19.68
CA MET A 137 14.56 18.55 -19.55
C MET A 137 14.83 17.70 -20.78
N ILE A 138 16.04 17.80 -21.31
CA ILE A 138 16.57 17.01 -22.42
C ILE A 138 17.76 16.21 -21.89
N VAL A 139 17.82 14.92 -22.20
CA VAL A 139 18.95 14.03 -21.91
C VAL A 139 19.33 13.31 -23.20
N ASP A 140 20.61 13.33 -23.56
CA ASP A 140 21.14 12.72 -24.79
C ASP A 140 20.29 13.06 -26.03
N GLY A 141 19.93 14.34 -26.18
CA GLY A 141 19.09 14.85 -27.25
C GLY A 141 17.59 14.49 -27.19
N THR A 142 17.17 13.71 -26.20
CA THR A 142 15.77 13.29 -26.02
C THR A 142 15.10 14.15 -24.96
N GLU A 143 13.90 14.71 -25.25
CA GLU A 143 13.07 15.37 -24.27
C GLU A 143 12.46 14.32 -23.33
N VAL A 144 12.86 14.36 -22.07
CA VAL A 144 12.46 13.38 -21.03
C VAL A 144 11.46 13.96 -20.03
N HIS A 145 11.34 15.27 -19.96
CA HIS A 145 10.40 15.93 -19.07
C HIS A 145 9.93 17.26 -19.64
N ARG A 146 8.63 17.50 -19.55
CA ARG A 146 7.99 18.77 -19.89
C ARG A 146 6.89 19.10 -18.92
N LYS A 147 6.91 20.32 -18.43
CA LYS A 147 5.79 20.96 -17.73
C LYS A 147 5.55 22.32 -18.37
N GLU A 148 4.28 22.63 -18.58
CA GLU A 148 3.80 23.93 -19.04
C GLU A 148 2.71 24.44 -18.07
N PRO A 149 2.55 25.75 -17.87
CA PRO A 149 1.51 26.30 -17.02
C PRO A 149 0.12 25.81 -17.43
N GLY A 150 -0.63 25.27 -16.47
CA GLY A 150 -1.98 24.76 -16.71
C GLY A 150 -2.07 23.42 -17.46
N ALA A 151 -0.95 22.84 -17.89
CA ALA A 151 -0.91 21.55 -18.58
C ALA A 151 -0.51 20.41 -17.63
N GLN A 152 -0.86 19.19 -18.01
CA GLN A 152 -0.39 17.99 -17.33
C GLN A 152 1.12 17.81 -17.55
N THR A 153 1.85 17.57 -16.47
CA THR A 153 3.29 17.24 -16.56
C THR A 153 3.51 15.94 -17.32
N VAL A 154 4.40 15.96 -18.30
CA VAL A 154 4.80 14.78 -19.07
C VAL A 154 6.21 14.38 -18.67
N SER A 155 6.41 13.15 -18.22
CA SER A 155 7.72 12.55 -18.00
C SER A 155 7.83 11.25 -18.80
N LYS A 156 9.01 11.01 -19.39
CA LYS A 156 9.30 9.82 -20.21
C LYS A 156 10.56 9.14 -19.68
N GLY A 157 10.53 7.81 -19.66
CA GLY A 157 11.72 7.03 -19.36
C GLY A 157 12.73 7.07 -20.52
N ILE A 158 14.02 7.15 -20.17
CA ILE A 158 15.13 7.05 -21.14
C ILE A 158 16.09 5.94 -20.71
N LYS A 159 16.52 5.10 -21.66
CA LYS A 159 17.51 4.06 -21.39
C LYS A 159 18.91 4.66 -21.42
N LEU A 160 19.62 4.50 -20.31
CA LEU A 160 21.02 4.95 -20.15
C LEU A 160 21.91 3.75 -19.79
N GLU A 161 23.14 3.76 -20.31
CA GLU A 161 24.14 2.73 -20.06
C GLU A 161 25.06 3.12 -18.91
N ALA A 162 25.45 2.14 -18.09
CA ALA A 162 26.34 2.35 -16.94
C ALA A 162 27.65 3.03 -17.36
N GLY A 163 28.00 4.12 -16.69
CA GLY A 163 29.25 4.87 -16.90
C GLY A 163 29.34 5.67 -18.23
N LYS A 164 28.38 5.51 -19.14
CA LYS A 164 28.34 6.30 -20.36
C LYS A 164 27.97 7.74 -20.05
N LYS A 165 28.84 8.68 -20.38
CA LYS A 165 28.57 10.10 -20.24
C LYS A 165 27.66 10.57 -21.38
N VAL A 166 26.55 11.21 -21.03
CA VAL A 166 25.61 11.87 -21.93
C VAL A 166 25.38 13.31 -21.51
N LEU A 167 24.98 14.16 -22.44
CA LEU A 167 24.64 15.54 -22.12
C LEU A 167 23.25 15.67 -21.57
N PHE A 168 23.08 16.57 -20.60
CA PHE A 168 21.76 16.98 -20.15
C PHE A 168 21.58 18.49 -20.19
N LYS A 169 20.35 18.94 -20.40
CA LYS A 169 19.94 20.35 -20.39
C LYS A 169 18.59 20.44 -19.67
N VAL A 170 18.51 21.30 -18.68
CA VAL A 170 17.24 21.66 -18.02
C VAL A 170 17.01 23.14 -18.23
N THR A 171 15.89 23.50 -18.85
CA THR A 171 15.44 24.89 -19.00
C THR A 171 14.23 25.09 -18.12
N TYR A 172 14.25 26.08 -17.25
CA TYR A 172 13.10 26.40 -16.39
C TYR A 172 12.93 27.92 -16.26
N LEU A 173 11.69 28.34 -16.35
CA LEU A 173 11.27 29.68 -16.03
C LEU A 173 11.38 29.86 -14.53
N ASN A 174 12.02 30.98 -14.21
CA ASN A 174 12.34 31.36 -12.88
C ASN A 174 11.34 31.03 -11.91
N GLN A 175 11.72 30.62 -10.69
CA GLN A 175 11.53 31.58 -9.78
C GLN A 175 11.94 31.08 -8.49
N GLU A 176 11.39 31.04 -7.50
CA GLU A 176 11.77 30.81 -6.14
C GLU A 176 12.53 29.51 -5.88
N GLY A 177 13.19 28.98 -6.92
CA GLY A 177 13.45 27.76 -6.67
C GLY A 177 14.63 26.96 -6.96
N ASN A 178 14.42 25.80 -6.97
CA ASN A 178 15.32 24.70 -6.89
C ASN A 178 15.48 24.05 -8.26
N ALA A 179 16.64 24.14 -8.84
CA ALA A 179 17.06 23.22 -9.90
C ALA A 179 17.22 21.78 -9.39
N LEU A 180 16.94 21.54 -8.12
CA LEU A 180 17.02 20.23 -7.51
C LEU A 180 15.96 19.32 -8.08
N GLY A 181 16.42 18.24 -8.68
CA GLY A 181 15.54 17.23 -9.25
C GLY A 181 15.61 15.92 -8.51
N TRP A 182 14.76 15.03 -8.95
CA TRP A 182 14.76 13.64 -8.59
C TRP A 182 14.92 12.81 -9.85
N HIS A 183 15.59 11.69 -9.72
CA HIS A 183 15.57 10.65 -10.74
C HIS A 183 15.22 9.30 -10.12
N SER A 184 14.65 8.43 -10.90
CA SER A 184 14.40 7.06 -10.49
C SER A 184 14.73 6.11 -11.64
N ARG A 185 15.25 4.94 -11.30
CA ARG A 185 15.35 3.84 -12.25
C ARG A 185 14.00 3.13 -12.27
N LEU A 186 13.38 3.02 -13.46
CA LEU A 186 12.01 2.49 -13.60
C LEU A 186 11.98 0.96 -13.72
N ASP A 187 13.05 0.34 -14.23
CA ASP A 187 13.18 -1.08 -14.50
C ASP A 187 13.92 -1.85 -13.40
N ILE A 188 13.84 -1.38 -12.15
CA ILE A 188 14.44 -2.08 -11.01
C ILE A 188 13.74 -3.42 -10.81
N PRO A 189 14.46 -4.56 -10.76
CA PRO A 189 13.86 -5.86 -10.53
C PRO A 189 13.00 -5.89 -9.28
N GLY A 190 11.85 -6.56 -9.34
CA GLY A 190 10.94 -6.71 -8.21
C GLY A 190 10.13 -5.47 -7.83
N THR A 191 10.27 -4.34 -8.53
CA THR A 191 9.29 -3.23 -8.41
C THR A 191 8.00 -3.57 -9.14
N LEU A 192 6.87 -3.03 -8.70
CA LEU A 192 5.57 -3.30 -9.31
C LEU A 192 5.55 -2.91 -10.79
N LYS A 193 6.15 -1.77 -11.15
CA LYS A 193 6.27 -1.35 -12.55
C LYS A 193 6.99 -2.38 -13.40
N THR A 194 8.11 -2.90 -12.92
CA THR A 194 8.87 -3.94 -13.63
C THR A 194 8.06 -5.24 -13.74
N VAL A 195 7.50 -5.69 -12.63
CA VAL A 195 6.74 -6.95 -12.54
C VAL A 195 5.50 -6.93 -13.45
N VAL A 196 4.78 -5.81 -13.50
CA VAL A 196 3.54 -5.69 -14.30
C VAL A 196 3.84 -5.36 -15.76
N HIS A 197 4.62 -4.31 -16.01
CA HIS A 197 4.75 -3.76 -17.37
C HIS A 197 5.87 -4.40 -18.18
N HIS A 198 6.93 -4.92 -17.54
CA HIS A 198 8.05 -5.56 -18.22
C HIS A 198 7.99 -7.09 -18.18
N GLU A 199 7.62 -7.68 -17.02
CA GLU A 199 7.53 -9.13 -16.87
C GLU A 199 6.13 -9.68 -17.22
N GLY A 200 5.13 -8.83 -17.34
CA GLY A 200 3.76 -9.21 -17.72
C GLY A 200 3.02 -10.04 -16.67
N LYS A 201 3.44 -9.96 -15.40
CA LYS A 201 2.71 -10.53 -14.26
C LYS A 201 1.60 -9.56 -13.80
N PHE A 202 0.56 -10.06 -13.14
CA PHE A 202 -0.56 -9.24 -12.60
C PHE A 202 -1.09 -8.21 -13.62
N LYS A 203 -1.28 -8.61 -14.87
CA LYS A 203 -1.70 -7.72 -15.98
C LYS A 203 -2.99 -6.97 -15.69
N TYR A 204 -3.83 -7.48 -14.82
CA TYR A 204 -5.08 -6.86 -14.40
C TYR A 204 -4.89 -5.53 -13.64
N LEU A 205 -3.67 -5.23 -13.19
CA LEU A 205 -3.33 -3.95 -12.54
C LEU A 205 -3.11 -2.81 -13.52
N GLY A 206 -2.92 -3.08 -14.80
CA GLY A 206 -2.52 -2.08 -15.78
C GLY A 206 -3.46 -1.96 -16.97
N ASP A 207 -3.43 -0.79 -17.63
CA ASP A 207 -4.20 -0.48 -18.85
C ASP A 207 -3.52 -0.95 -20.15
N GLY A 208 -2.40 -1.64 -20.06
CA GLY A 208 -1.57 -2.04 -21.21
C GLY A 208 -0.78 -0.88 -21.83
N LYS A 209 -0.89 0.35 -21.33
CA LYS A 209 -0.17 1.55 -21.79
C LYS A 209 0.87 2.04 -20.78
N GLY A 210 1.12 1.28 -19.72
CA GLY A 210 2.09 1.61 -18.68
C GLY A 210 1.50 2.30 -17.44
N ASN A 211 0.19 2.49 -17.37
CA ASN A 211 -0.47 3.04 -16.19
C ASN A 211 -1.11 1.94 -15.34
N PHE A 212 -1.21 2.19 -14.04
CA PHE A 212 -2.02 1.38 -13.13
C PHE A 212 -3.47 1.85 -13.16
N VAL A 213 -4.41 0.92 -12.96
CA VAL A 213 -5.84 1.19 -13.01
C VAL A 213 -6.45 0.92 -11.64
N PRO A 214 -7.04 1.94 -10.99
CA PRO A 214 -7.79 1.75 -9.76
C PRO A 214 -8.98 0.80 -9.95
N ARG A 215 -9.35 0.08 -8.90
CA ARG A 215 -10.65 -0.61 -8.86
C ARG A 215 -11.76 0.41 -8.56
N ASP A 216 -12.95 0.16 -9.06
CA ASP A 216 -14.15 0.98 -8.84
C ASP A 216 -15.22 0.28 -7.97
N ASP A 217 -14.93 -0.95 -7.52
CA ASP A 217 -15.78 -1.80 -6.70
C ASP A 217 -15.18 -2.12 -5.31
N VAL A 218 -13.87 -1.84 -5.11
CA VAL A 218 -13.15 -2.05 -3.85
C VAL A 218 -12.60 -0.72 -3.36
N TRP A 219 -13.08 -0.29 -2.20
CA TRP A 219 -12.55 0.89 -1.51
C TRP A 219 -11.53 0.50 -0.45
N TYR A 220 -10.48 1.27 -0.33
CA TYR A 220 -9.46 1.12 0.71
C TYR A 220 -9.53 2.27 1.70
N THR A 221 -9.49 1.94 3.00
CA THR A 221 -9.31 2.90 4.09
C THR A 221 -8.25 2.36 5.05
N GLY A 222 -7.17 3.11 5.24
CA GLY A 222 -6.17 2.81 6.26
C GLY A 222 -6.40 3.64 7.51
N VAL A 223 -6.21 3.04 8.69
CA VAL A 223 -6.21 3.72 9.98
C VAL A 223 -4.87 3.55 10.68
N VAL A 224 -4.44 4.54 11.47
CA VAL A 224 -3.15 4.66 12.16
C VAL A 224 -1.98 4.88 11.22
N THR A 225 -1.72 3.96 10.29
CA THR A 225 -0.70 4.10 9.24
C THR A 225 -1.27 3.72 7.88
N ALA A 226 -0.56 4.05 6.80
CA ALA A 226 -1.05 3.83 5.43
C ALA A 226 -2.47 4.40 5.23
N THR A 227 -2.68 5.63 5.68
CA THR A 227 -3.98 6.30 5.88
C THR A 227 -4.66 6.75 4.57
N ALA A 228 -4.30 6.18 3.42
CA ALA A 228 -5.04 6.45 2.19
C ALA A 228 -6.52 6.07 2.37
N ASN A 229 -7.40 6.84 1.73
CA ASN A 229 -8.85 6.62 1.72
C ASN A 229 -9.35 6.86 0.29
N LYS A 230 -9.42 5.80 -0.51
CA LYS A 230 -9.67 5.88 -1.95
C LYS A 230 -10.09 4.53 -2.54
N TRP A 231 -10.52 4.52 -3.79
CA TRP A 231 -10.61 3.28 -4.56
C TRP A 231 -9.27 2.55 -4.56
N LEU A 232 -9.31 1.23 -4.41
CA LEU A 232 -8.11 0.41 -4.27
C LEU A 232 -7.20 0.56 -5.48
N ASP A 233 -5.96 0.97 -5.24
CA ASP A 233 -4.94 1.24 -6.23
C ASP A 233 -3.54 1.14 -5.59
N ILE A 234 -2.49 1.38 -6.36
CA ILE A 234 -1.14 1.62 -5.83
C ILE A 234 -1.14 2.76 -4.80
N GLY A 235 -0.18 2.77 -3.90
CA GLY A 235 -0.06 3.82 -2.86
C GLY A 235 -1.00 3.64 -1.67
N CYS A 236 -1.52 2.42 -1.46
CA CYS A 236 -2.21 2.01 -0.22
C CYS A 236 -1.27 1.38 0.83
N GLY A 237 0.03 1.36 0.55
CA GLY A 237 1.08 0.96 1.49
C GLY A 237 1.61 2.12 2.34
N ALA A 238 2.83 1.97 2.85
CA ALA A 238 3.49 2.95 3.74
C ALA A 238 3.69 4.34 3.10
N SER A 239 3.65 4.43 1.78
CA SER A 239 3.79 5.67 1.01
C SER A 239 3.02 5.60 -0.30
N ALA A 240 2.89 6.73 -0.99
CA ALA A 240 2.27 6.78 -2.32
C ALA A 240 2.98 5.92 -3.39
N SER A 241 4.23 5.53 -3.15
CA SER A 241 5.03 4.65 -4.02
C SER A 241 5.20 3.24 -3.44
N SER A 242 4.31 2.80 -2.57
CA SER A 242 4.35 1.45 -2.01
C SER A 242 2.99 0.77 -2.01
N ILE A 243 3.04 -0.56 -1.99
CA ILE A 243 1.90 -1.46 -1.84
C ILE A 243 2.12 -2.41 -0.67
N GLY A 244 1.05 -2.87 -0.10
CA GLY A 244 1.02 -4.01 0.81
C GLY A 244 0.20 -5.16 0.23
N PRO A 245 -0.17 -6.15 1.06
CA PRO A 245 -0.98 -7.28 0.61
C PRO A 245 -2.40 -6.88 0.22
N GLU A 246 -2.89 -5.70 0.66
CA GLU A 246 -4.24 -5.21 0.34
C GLU A 246 -4.50 -5.16 -1.16
N LEU A 247 -3.50 -4.89 -1.99
CA LEU A 247 -3.70 -4.76 -3.43
C LEU A 247 -4.06 -6.11 -4.06
N GLY A 248 -3.26 -7.14 -3.81
CA GLY A 248 -3.56 -8.51 -4.28
C GLY A 248 -4.81 -9.07 -3.63
N PHE A 249 -4.98 -8.90 -2.31
CA PHE A 249 -6.16 -9.34 -1.57
C PHE A 249 -7.45 -8.73 -2.14
N GLY A 250 -7.47 -7.42 -2.33
CA GLY A 250 -8.65 -6.71 -2.81
C GLY A 250 -9.06 -7.10 -4.22
N HIS A 251 -8.10 -7.42 -5.09
CA HIS A 251 -8.42 -7.97 -6.40
C HIS A 251 -9.08 -9.35 -6.30
N MET A 252 -8.66 -10.21 -5.37
CA MET A 252 -9.29 -11.52 -5.19
C MET A 252 -10.73 -11.39 -4.67
N VAL A 253 -10.93 -10.65 -3.60
CA VAL A 253 -12.27 -10.50 -2.99
C VAL A 253 -13.21 -9.66 -3.86
N GLY A 254 -12.72 -8.59 -4.51
CA GLY A 254 -13.50 -7.78 -5.43
C GLY A 254 -14.00 -8.56 -6.65
N ASN A 255 -13.17 -9.45 -7.20
CA ASN A 255 -13.60 -10.31 -8.31
C ASN A 255 -14.63 -11.38 -7.90
N HIS A 256 -14.76 -11.64 -6.61
CA HIS A 256 -15.68 -12.66 -6.08
C HIS A 256 -17.06 -12.10 -5.74
N HIS A 257 -17.09 -10.88 -5.21
CA HIS A 257 -18.32 -10.25 -4.73
C HIS A 257 -19.00 -9.41 -5.82
N ASP A 258 -20.31 -9.50 -5.92
CA ASP A 258 -21.15 -8.52 -6.63
C ASP A 258 -21.43 -7.30 -5.76
N GLU A 259 -21.26 -7.43 -4.44
CA GLU A 259 -21.39 -6.36 -3.47
C GLU A 259 -20.15 -5.47 -3.45
N PRO A 260 -20.29 -4.17 -3.13
CA PRO A 260 -19.13 -3.32 -2.86
C PRO A 260 -18.27 -3.89 -1.73
N VAL A 261 -16.95 -3.74 -1.86
CA VAL A 261 -15.98 -4.20 -0.87
C VAL A 261 -15.28 -3.01 -0.23
N LEU A 262 -15.14 -3.04 1.10
CA LEU A 262 -14.28 -2.15 1.87
C LEU A 262 -13.12 -2.94 2.48
N ILE A 263 -11.89 -2.57 2.15
CA ILE A 263 -10.70 -3.00 2.88
C ILE A 263 -10.39 -1.95 3.93
N LEU A 264 -10.50 -2.33 5.18
CA LEU A 264 -10.15 -1.51 6.34
C LEU A 264 -8.83 -2.01 6.93
N LYS A 265 -7.74 -1.26 6.73
CA LYS A 265 -6.42 -1.67 7.18
C LYS A 265 -6.03 -0.99 8.48
N ALA A 266 -5.87 -1.79 9.56
CA ALA A 266 -5.51 -1.40 10.91
C ALA A 266 -4.13 -1.98 11.27
N SER A 267 -3.05 -1.28 10.90
CA SER A 267 -1.69 -1.79 10.99
C SER A 267 -0.69 -0.76 11.46
N GLN A 268 0.40 -1.20 12.11
CA GLN A 268 1.47 -0.34 12.58
C GLN A 268 2.81 -1.08 12.54
N GLY A 269 3.84 -0.41 11.99
CA GLY A 269 5.19 -0.98 11.90
C GLY A 269 5.85 -1.24 13.24
N ASN A 270 6.72 -2.27 13.29
CA ASN A 270 7.54 -2.60 14.45
C ASN A 270 6.74 -2.85 15.74
N ARG A 271 5.64 -3.62 15.64
CA ARG A 271 4.77 -3.97 16.77
C ARG A 271 4.68 -5.48 16.96
N SER A 272 4.78 -5.92 18.21
CA SER A 272 4.68 -7.32 18.63
C SER A 272 3.23 -7.71 18.96
N LEU A 273 2.91 -8.99 18.84
CA LEU A 273 1.65 -9.54 19.33
C LEU A 273 1.70 -9.75 20.85
N GLY A 274 2.86 -10.14 21.38
CA GLY A 274 3.04 -10.42 22.80
C GLY A 274 3.05 -9.19 23.72
N TRP A 275 3.11 -7.99 23.16
CA TRP A 275 3.13 -6.73 23.93
C TRP A 275 2.22 -5.66 23.29
N ASP A 276 2.58 -5.19 22.08
CA ASP A 276 1.92 -4.04 21.46
C ASP A 276 0.46 -4.32 21.08
N PHE A 277 0.21 -5.47 20.43
CA PHE A 277 -1.11 -5.93 20.01
C PHE A 277 -1.74 -6.94 20.97
N LEU A 278 -1.25 -7.02 22.20
CA LEU A 278 -1.81 -7.97 23.19
C LEU A 278 -3.30 -7.71 23.38
N PRO A 279 -4.18 -8.69 23.09
CA PRO A 279 -5.62 -8.42 23.06
C PRO A 279 -6.22 -8.27 24.45
N PRO A 280 -7.37 -7.55 24.59
CA PRO A 280 -8.11 -7.44 25.84
C PRO A 280 -8.42 -8.80 26.48
N GLY A 281 -8.25 -8.88 27.79
CA GLY A 281 -8.44 -10.10 28.55
C GLY A 281 -7.20 -11.00 28.65
N SER A 282 -6.06 -10.59 28.04
CA SER A 282 -4.80 -11.29 28.27
C SER A 282 -4.31 -11.10 29.70
N GLU A 283 -4.05 -12.19 30.39
CA GLU A 283 -3.56 -12.20 31.77
C GLU A 283 -2.03 -12.11 31.82
N SER A 284 -1.50 -11.57 32.93
CA SER A 284 -0.06 -11.64 33.23
C SER A 284 0.34 -13.09 33.55
N PHE A 285 1.61 -13.41 33.31
CA PHE A 285 2.15 -14.74 33.57
C PHE A 285 3.58 -14.66 34.01
N GLU A 286 4.08 -15.74 34.64
CA GLU A 286 5.43 -15.80 35.18
C GLU A 286 6.30 -16.76 34.38
N VAL A 287 7.57 -16.39 34.24
CA VAL A 287 8.62 -17.22 33.64
C VAL A 287 9.87 -17.11 34.50
N THR A 288 10.47 -18.26 34.86
CA THR A 288 11.78 -18.29 35.51
C THR A 288 12.84 -18.52 34.44
N ASP A 289 13.83 -17.62 34.40
CA ASP A 289 14.96 -17.73 33.47
C ASP A 289 15.98 -18.77 33.92
N ALA A 290 17.06 -18.94 33.13
CA ALA A 290 18.13 -19.90 33.41
C ALA A 290 18.95 -19.54 34.65
N GLU A 291 18.96 -18.28 35.05
CA GLU A 291 19.60 -17.75 36.22
C GLU A 291 18.76 -17.92 37.51
N GLY A 292 17.55 -18.46 37.38
CA GLY A 292 16.61 -18.67 38.49
C GLY A 292 15.82 -17.41 38.87
N VAL A 293 15.86 -16.35 38.05
CA VAL A 293 15.07 -15.14 38.28
C VAL A 293 13.68 -15.32 37.68
N THR A 294 12.65 -15.10 38.48
CA THR A 294 11.28 -15.14 38.01
C THR A 294 10.82 -13.75 37.55
N TRP A 295 10.38 -13.68 36.31
CA TRP A 295 9.82 -12.50 35.67
C TRP A 295 8.32 -12.61 35.54
N VAL A 296 7.63 -11.52 35.84
CA VAL A 296 6.20 -11.36 35.55
C VAL A 296 6.09 -10.59 34.22
N TYR A 297 5.48 -11.22 33.22
CA TYR A 297 5.15 -10.57 31.94
C TYR A 297 3.78 -9.92 32.02
N ALA A 298 3.66 -8.74 31.49
CA ALA A 298 2.47 -7.92 31.57
C ALA A 298 1.26 -8.56 30.89
N GLY A 299 0.12 -8.51 31.54
CA GLY A 299 -1.18 -8.69 30.95
C GLY A 299 -1.72 -7.41 30.32
N TYR A 300 -2.85 -7.49 29.62
CA TYR A 300 -3.46 -6.35 28.95
C TYR A 300 -3.63 -5.13 29.88
N LYS A 301 -3.24 -3.96 29.38
CA LYS A 301 -3.17 -2.66 30.10
C LYS A 301 -2.17 -2.56 31.23
N GLN A 302 -1.34 -3.55 31.46
CA GLN A 302 -0.24 -3.43 32.42
C GLN A 302 1.02 -2.82 31.79
N SER A 303 1.92 -2.30 32.60
CA SER A 303 3.17 -1.66 32.22
C SER A 303 4.19 -1.80 33.36
N PRO A 304 5.50 -2.00 33.09
CA PRO A 304 6.14 -2.19 31.79
C PRO A 304 5.87 -3.57 31.18
N ASP A 305 6.58 -3.95 30.09
CA ASP A 305 6.42 -5.25 29.42
C ASP A 305 6.66 -6.45 30.32
N ARG A 306 7.59 -6.32 31.26
CA ARG A 306 7.88 -7.31 32.32
C ARG A 306 8.59 -6.66 33.51
N TRP A 307 8.52 -7.32 34.65
CA TRP A 307 9.26 -6.95 35.88
C TRP A 307 9.65 -8.20 36.68
N GLN A 308 10.67 -8.07 37.53
CA GLN A 308 11.10 -9.17 38.39
C GLN A 308 10.04 -9.42 39.47
N LYS A 309 9.65 -10.68 39.69
CA LYS A 309 8.70 -11.07 40.72
C LYS A 309 9.16 -10.58 42.10
N GLY A 310 8.24 -9.99 42.84
CA GLY A 310 8.52 -9.41 44.15
C GLY A 310 9.04 -7.99 44.14
N THR A 311 9.27 -7.40 42.94
CA THR A 311 9.53 -5.96 42.80
C THR A 311 8.27 -5.21 42.36
N GLU A 312 8.19 -3.94 42.69
CA GLU A 312 7.12 -3.10 42.20
C GLU A 312 7.37 -2.72 40.74
N PRO A 313 6.40 -2.93 39.83
CA PRO A 313 6.56 -2.53 38.43
C PRO A 313 6.72 -1.01 38.33
N LYS A 314 7.62 -0.57 37.47
CA LYS A 314 7.81 0.84 37.13
C LYS A 314 7.16 1.13 35.79
N PRO A 315 5.92 1.62 35.75
CA PRO A 315 5.20 1.88 34.51
C PRO A 315 5.95 2.86 33.60
N ILE A 316 5.86 2.61 32.30
CA ILE A 316 6.31 3.51 31.25
C ILE A 316 5.08 4.10 30.54
N GLU A 317 5.28 5.05 29.64
CA GLU A 317 4.18 5.66 28.88
C GLU A 317 3.38 4.64 28.03
N TRP A 318 4.03 3.53 27.64
CA TRP A 318 3.44 2.45 26.86
C TRP A 318 2.88 1.35 27.77
N TYR A 319 1.79 0.69 27.34
CA TYR A 319 1.19 -0.44 28.06
C TYR A 319 0.89 -1.61 27.10
N ALA A 320 0.74 -2.81 27.65
CA ALA A 320 0.39 -4.01 26.91
C ALA A 320 -0.97 -3.86 26.22
N GLY A 321 -1.01 -4.00 24.91
CA GLY A 321 -2.21 -3.84 24.10
C GLY A 321 -2.50 -2.43 23.61
N LYS A 322 -1.61 -1.46 23.87
CA LYS A 322 -1.83 -0.07 23.41
C LYS A 322 -2.05 0.02 21.90
N GLN A 323 -1.26 -0.69 21.10
CA GLN A 323 -1.43 -0.68 19.64
C GLN A 323 -2.69 -1.42 19.20
N TYR A 324 -3.10 -2.46 19.94
CA TYR A 324 -4.39 -3.11 19.75
C TYR A 324 -5.53 -2.07 19.86
N ASP A 325 -5.55 -1.33 20.98
CA ASP A 325 -6.55 -0.29 21.23
C ASP A 325 -6.54 0.75 20.10
N GLU A 326 -5.38 1.34 19.78
CA GLU A 326 -5.26 2.37 18.75
C GLU A 326 -5.76 1.89 17.37
N CYS A 327 -5.40 0.69 16.95
CA CYS A 327 -5.77 0.16 15.64
C CYS A 327 -7.25 -0.22 15.56
N PHE A 328 -7.75 -0.96 16.54
CA PHE A 328 -9.10 -1.51 16.44
C PHE A 328 -10.18 -0.54 16.93
N ASP A 329 -9.88 0.39 17.84
CA ASP A 329 -10.80 1.48 18.16
C ASP A 329 -10.96 2.44 16.97
N ALA A 330 -9.87 2.76 16.27
CA ALA A 330 -9.95 3.54 15.02
C ALA A 330 -10.76 2.83 13.94
N ALA A 331 -10.61 1.51 13.79
CA ALA A 331 -11.40 0.71 12.86
C ALA A 331 -12.89 0.69 13.24
N LYS A 332 -13.22 0.51 14.52
CA LYS A 332 -14.58 0.59 15.04
C LYS A 332 -15.21 1.98 14.84
N GLU A 333 -14.43 3.06 15.03
CA GLU A 333 -14.89 4.43 14.77
C GLU A 333 -15.25 4.64 13.29
N VAL A 334 -14.44 4.11 12.36
CA VAL A 334 -14.75 4.16 10.92
C VAL A 334 -16.08 3.48 10.63
N LEU A 335 -16.31 2.30 11.20
CA LEU A 335 -17.53 1.53 10.98
C LEU A 335 -18.75 2.15 11.68
N ALA A 336 -18.57 2.75 12.84
CA ALA A 336 -19.65 3.47 13.56
C ALA A 336 -20.14 4.69 12.77
N LYS A 337 -19.27 5.31 11.94
CA LYS A 337 -19.58 6.47 11.08
C LYS A 337 -19.70 6.05 9.61
N PHE A 338 -20.11 4.82 9.32
CA PHE A 338 -20.07 4.22 7.98
C PHE A 338 -20.77 5.08 6.93
N ASP A 339 -22.02 5.45 7.14
CA ASP A 339 -22.83 6.24 6.20
C ASP A 339 -22.29 7.66 5.97
N GLU A 340 -21.59 8.22 6.96
CA GLU A 340 -20.92 9.52 6.86
C GLU A 340 -19.63 9.42 6.03
N LYS A 341 -18.82 8.39 6.33
CA LYS A 341 -17.51 8.18 5.67
C LYS A 341 -17.64 7.66 4.23
N TYR A 342 -18.70 6.92 3.94
CA TYR A 342 -18.94 6.31 2.63
C TYR A 342 -20.32 6.70 2.08
N PRO A 343 -20.53 7.99 1.73
CA PRO A 343 -21.82 8.48 1.26
C PRO A 343 -22.31 7.77 -0.02
N GLN A 344 -21.40 7.21 -0.84
CA GLN A 344 -21.72 6.41 -2.01
C GLN A 344 -22.43 5.09 -1.64
N TRP A 345 -22.37 4.64 -0.39
CA TRP A 345 -23.00 3.42 0.11
C TRP A 345 -24.01 3.68 1.23
N LYS A 346 -24.40 4.94 1.42
CA LYS A 346 -25.34 5.33 2.47
C LYS A 346 -26.61 4.51 2.46
N GLY A 347 -26.97 3.98 3.64
CA GLY A 347 -28.17 3.17 3.84
C GLY A 347 -28.06 1.70 3.44
N ARG A 348 -26.93 1.25 2.84
CA ARG A 348 -26.72 -0.18 2.56
C ARG A 348 -26.36 -0.98 3.83
N GLY A 349 -25.72 -0.31 4.81
CA GLY A 349 -25.07 -0.99 5.92
C GLY A 349 -23.87 -1.83 5.45
N TYR A 350 -23.28 -2.56 6.38
CA TYR A 350 -22.11 -3.40 6.11
C TYR A 350 -22.19 -4.72 6.89
N GLU A 351 -21.33 -5.67 6.53
CA GLU A 351 -21.00 -6.84 7.33
C GLU A 351 -19.48 -7.05 7.33
N VAL A 352 -18.93 -7.47 8.46
CA VAL A 352 -17.52 -7.86 8.55
C VAL A 352 -17.39 -9.26 7.97
N ALA A 353 -16.86 -9.30 6.73
CA ALA A 353 -16.75 -10.51 5.91
C ALA A 353 -15.48 -11.33 6.20
N GLY A 354 -14.50 -10.76 6.91
CA GLY A 354 -13.30 -11.49 7.30
C GLY A 354 -12.18 -10.63 7.86
N PHE A 355 -11.18 -11.32 8.41
CA PHE A 355 -9.98 -10.72 8.99
C PHE A 355 -8.71 -11.29 8.34
N GLY A 356 -7.71 -10.45 8.15
CA GLY A 356 -6.38 -10.87 7.71
C GLY A 356 -5.29 -10.38 8.67
N TRP A 357 -4.34 -11.25 9.00
CA TRP A 357 -3.23 -10.95 9.91
C TRP A 357 -1.89 -11.27 9.27
N TRP A 358 -0.97 -10.29 9.27
CA TRP A 358 0.41 -10.49 8.84
C TRP A 358 1.38 -9.76 9.78
N GLN A 359 1.90 -10.49 10.76
CA GLN A 359 2.76 -9.98 11.82
C GLN A 359 3.64 -11.12 12.36
N GLY A 360 4.72 -10.85 13.07
CA GLY A 360 5.54 -11.84 13.79
C GLY A 360 6.99 -11.42 13.99
N HIS A 361 7.53 -10.55 13.14
CA HIS A 361 8.94 -10.13 13.21
C HIS A 361 9.35 -9.60 14.58
N LYS A 362 8.54 -8.74 15.17
CA LYS A 362 8.89 -8.08 16.45
C LYS A 362 8.87 -9.04 17.65
N ASP A 363 8.08 -10.11 17.60
CA ASP A 363 8.09 -11.17 18.64
C ASP A 363 9.29 -12.09 18.52
N GLY A 364 9.93 -12.13 17.35
CA GLY A 364 11.06 -13.02 17.07
C GLY A 364 12.43 -12.51 17.52
N GLY A 365 12.61 -11.21 17.73
CA GLY A 365 13.92 -10.64 18.02
C GLY A 365 14.93 -10.95 16.90
N GLU A 366 16.11 -11.46 17.25
CA GLU A 366 17.08 -11.97 16.28
C GLU A 366 16.55 -13.23 15.60
N GLN A 367 16.43 -13.17 14.29
CA GLN A 367 15.72 -14.17 13.52
C GLN A 367 16.60 -15.36 13.12
N GLY A 368 16.07 -16.55 13.34
CA GLY A 368 16.62 -17.77 12.81
C GLY A 368 17.73 -18.42 13.64
N LYS A 369 18.19 -17.79 14.73
CA LYS A 369 19.27 -18.31 15.57
C LYS A 369 18.86 -18.43 17.04
N GLY A 370 19.50 -19.37 17.76
CA GLY A 370 19.30 -19.59 19.17
C GLY A 370 17.91 -20.17 19.55
N VAL A 371 17.63 -20.19 20.84
CA VAL A 371 16.36 -20.67 21.40
C VAL A 371 15.33 -19.56 21.35
N ALA A 372 14.08 -19.92 21.04
CA ALA A 372 12.96 -18.97 21.00
C ALA A 372 12.77 -18.25 22.33
N GLY A 373 12.70 -16.92 22.29
CA GLY A 373 12.35 -16.10 23.44
C GLY A 373 10.89 -16.25 23.84
N VAL A 374 10.56 -15.79 25.05
CA VAL A 374 9.21 -15.91 25.65
C VAL A 374 8.10 -15.36 24.73
N PRO A 375 8.24 -14.18 24.06
CA PRO A 375 7.22 -13.70 23.14
C PRO A 375 6.94 -14.67 21.99
N ALA A 376 7.99 -15.28 21.42
CA ALA A 376 7.82 -16.26 20.34
C ALA A 376 7.17 -17.56 20.82
N GLN A 377 7.52 -18.04 22.03
CA GLN A 377 6.91 -19.24 22.63
C GLN A 377 5.41 -19.05 22.93
N ARG A 378 4.99 -17.85 23.26
CA ARG A 378 3.57 -17.51 23.55
C ARG A 378 2.77 -17.06 22.32
N TYR A 379 3.41 -17.00 21.16
CA TYR A 379 2.80 -16.41 19.96
C TYR A 379 1.49 -17.11 19.54
N GLU A 380 1.47 -18.45 19.54
CA GLU A 380 0.28 -19.23 19.15
C GLU A 380 -0.91 -18.93 20.07
N GLN A 381 -0.69 -18.96 21.38
CA GLN A 381 -1.73 -18.65 22.36
C GLN A 381 -2.28 -17.22 22.22
N ASN A 382 -1.39 -16.24 22.01
CA ASN A 382 -1.77 -14.86 21.81
C ASN A 382 -2.54 -14.68 20.50
N LEU A 383 -2.18 -15.41 19.45
CA LEU A 383 -2.86 -15.36 18.16
C LEU A 383 -4.27 -15.97 18.23
N VAL A 384 -4.44 -17.11 18.90
CA VAL A 384 -5.75 -17.71 19.18
C VAL A 384 -6.63 -16.71 19.93
N HIS A 385 -6.07 -16.06 20.95
CA HIS A 385 -6.81 -15.07 21.73
C HIS A 385 -7.19 -13.83 20.89
N LEU A 386 -6.28 -13.34 20.04
CA LEU A 386 -6.54 -12.25 19.09
C LEU A 386 -7.70 -12.58 18.15
N ILE A 387 -7.70 -13.76 17.53
CA ILE A 387 -8.75 -14.22 16.61
C ILE A 387 -10.12 -14.16 17.30
N ASN A 388 -10.22 -14.74 18.49
CA ASN A 388 -11.47 -14.79 19.25
C ASN A 388 -11.94 -13.40 19.70
N THR A 389 -10.99 -12.55 20.12
CA THR A 389 -11.30 -11.20 20.60
C THR A 389 -11.80 -10.31 19.44
N LEU A 390 -11.15 -10.34 18.29
CA LEU A 390 -11.57 -9.57 17.12
C LEU A 390 -12.96 -10.00 16.63
N ARG A 391 -13.22 -11.29 16.52
CA ARG A 391 -14.54 -11.81 16.16
C ARG A 391 -15.64 -11.33 17.11
N LYS A 392 -15.35 -11.32 18.41
CA LYS A 392 -16.29 -10.83 19.44
C LYS A 392 -16.51 -9.32 19.32
N GLU A 393 -15.46 -8.53 19.25
CA GLU A 393 -15.54 -7.06 19.24
C GLU A 393 -16.19 -6.49 18.00
N PHE A 394 -16.02 -7.15 16.85
CA PHE A 394 -16.63 -6.74 15.58
C PHE A 394 -17.96 -7.44 15.29
N ASN A 395 -18.51 -8.16 16.29
CA ASN A 395 -19.78 -8.91 16.17
C ASN A 395 -19.82 -9.84 14.95
N ALA A 396 -18.73 -10.52 14.68
CA ALA A 396 -18.53 -11.40 13.55
C ALA A 396 -17.99 -12.79 13.98
N PRO A 397 -18.74 -13.56 14.80
CA PRO A 397 -18.23 -14.74 15.50
C PRO A 397 -17.73 -15.85 14.57
N ASN A 398 -18.27 -15.93 13.36
CA ASN A 398 -17.91 -16.95 12.38
C ASN A 398 -17.11 -16.38 11.18
N ALA A 399 -16.74 -15.10 11.22
CA ALA A 399 -16.02 -14.49 10.10
C ALA A 399 -14.72 -15.24 9.81
N PRO A 400 -14.43 -15.55 8.54
CA PRO A 400 -13.17 -16.12 8.13
C PRO A 400 -11.98 -15.31 8.63
N PHE A 401 -10.92 -15.99 9.06
CA PHE A 401 -9.68 -15.36 9.50
C PHE A 401 -8.48 -15.99 8.77
N VAL A 402 -7.69 -15.16 8.10
CA VAL A 402 -6.49 -15.63 7.38
C VAL A 402 -5.24 -15.10 8.05
N VAL A 403 -4.31 -16.00 8.33
CA VAL A 403 -2.98 -15.69 8.87
C VAL A 403 -1.94 -15.89 7.77
N ALA A 404 -1.23 -14.83 7.37
CA ALA A 404 -0.04 -14.96 6.56
C ALA A 404 1.18 -15.19 7.46
N SER A 405 1.94 -16.23 7.20
CA SER A 405 3.13 -16.56 7.99
C SER A 405 4.26 -15.55 7.78
N CYS A 406 5.20 -15.49 8.72
CA CYS A 406 6.52 -14.88 8.50
C CYS A 406 7.34 -15.85 7.62
N GLY A 407 7.70 -15.42 6.42
CA GLY A 407 8.44 -16.23 5.43
C GLY A 407 9.81 -15.61 5.08
N PHE A 408 10.47 -14.97 6.03
CA PHE A 408 11.74 -14.28 5.80
C PHE A 408 12.81 -15.25 5.29
N ASN A 409 13.62 -14.80 4.34
CA ASN A 409 14.62 -15.61 3.65
C ASN A 409 14.07 -16.92 3.04
N GLY A 410 12.76 -17.04 2.84
CA GLY A 410 12.13 -18.28 2.42
C GLY A 410 12.21 -19.42 3.43
N GLY A 411 12.56 -19.11 4.69
CA GLY A 411 12.86 -20.08 5.73
C GLY A 411 14.30 -20.59 5.71
N GLU A 412 15.13 -20.11 4.78
CA GLU A 412 16.54 -20.50 4.69
C GLU A 412 17.34 -19.98 5.89
N GLY A 413 18.11 -20.84 6.52
CA GLY A 413 18.96 -20.53 7.67
C GLY A 413 18.20 -20.46 9.02
N TRP A 414 16.95 -20.88 9.09
CA TRP A 414 16.25 -21.01 10.37
C TRP A 414 16.67 -22.27 11.11
N GLU A 415 17.08 -22.11 12.34
CA GLU A 415 17.37 -23.22 13.22
C GLU A 415 16.08 -23.76 13.85
N PRO A 416 15.90 -25.08 13.96
CA PRO A 416 14.76 -25.67 14.66
C PRO A 416 14.66 -25.15 16.11
N GLY A 417 13.49 -24.66 16.51
CA GLY A 417 13.25 -24.09 17.83
C GLY A 417 13.73 -22.64 18.00
N SER A 418 14.28 -22.01 16.96
CA SER A 418 14.52 -20.57 16.95
C SER A 418 13.20 -19.77 16.99
N SER A 419 13.28 -18.48 17.30
CA SER A 419 12.09 -17.61 17.30
C SER A 419 11.39 -17.60 15.94
N ALA A 420 12.14 -17.57 14.84
CA ALA A 420 11.55 -17.59 13.49
C ALA A 420 10.79 -18.89 13.21
N ASP A 421 11.40 -20.04 13.52
CA ASP A 421 10.79 -21.37 13.38
C ASP A 421 9.55 -21.52 14.27
N THR A 422 9.65 -21.07 15.53
CA THR A 422 8.56 -21.16 16.52
C THR A 422 7.36 -20.31 16.11
N ILE A 423 7.57 -19.05 15.71
CA ILE A 423 6.50 -18.17 15.25
C ILE A 423 5.87 -18.69 13.96
N PHE A 424 6.68 -19.15 13.01
CA PHE A 424 6.18 -19.75 11.78
C PHE A 424 5.26 -20.95 12.07
N LYS A 425 5.72 -21.88 12.93
CA LYS A 425 4.92 -23.04 13.34
C LYS A 425 3.63 -22.62 14.02
N ALA A 426 3.68 -21.67 14.94
CA ALA A 426 2.51 -21.10 15.61
C ALA A 426 1.49 -20.54 14.59
N GLN A 427 1.98 -19.78 13.61
CA GLN A 427 1.15 -19.22 12.55
C GLN A 427 0.52 -20.31 11.67
N MET A 428 1.25 -21.35 11.36
CA MET A 428 0.70 -22.47 10.57
C MET A 428 -0.26 -23.35 11.37
N ASN A 429 0.01 -23.56 12.66
CA ASN A 429 -0.82 -24.39 13.54
C ASN A 429 -2.25 -23.85 13.69
N VAL A 430 -2.45 -22.55 13.83
CA VAL A 430 -3.80 -21.96 14.01
C VAL A 430 -4.72 -22.20 12.81
N GLY A 431 -4.18 -22.42 11.63
CA GLY A 431 -4.94 -22.79 10.43
C GLY A 431 -5.06 -24.29 10.21
N ASP A 432 -4.48 -25.12 11.07
CA ASP A 432 -4.54 -26.58 11.01
C ASP A 432 -5.68 -27.11 11.89
N PRO A 433 -6.76 -27.67 11.32
CA PRO A 433 -7.88 -28.21 12.10
C PRO A 433 -7.51 -29.39 13.00
N ALA A 434 -6.36 -30.04 12.77
CA ALA A 434 -5.87 -31.08 13.67
C ALA A 434 -5.24 -30.49 14.95
N LYS A 435 -4.80 -29.24 14.92
CA LYS A 435 -4.21 -28.52 16.05
C LYS A 435 -5.25 -27.65 16.76
N HIS A 436 -6.08 -26.97 15.96
CA HIS A 436 -7.14 -26.07 16.43
C HIS A 436 -8.49 -26.46 15.81
N PRO A 437 -9.11 -27.56 16.29
CA PRO A 437 -10.41 -28.03 15.79
C PRO A 437 -11.54 -26.99 15.97
N GLU A 438 -11.41 -26.07 16.95
CA GLU A 438 -12.33 -24.94 17.17
C GLU A 438 -12.31 -23.93 16.01
N PHE A 439 -11.28 -23.94 15.18
CA PHE A 439 -11.12 -23.08 14.02
C PHE A 439 -11.37 -23.80 12.69
N ALA A 440 -11.79 -25.05 12.74
CA ALA A 440 -12.03 -25.83 11.53
C ALA A 440 -13.03 -25.14 10.59
N GLY A 441 -12.57 -24.89 9.35
CA GLY A 441 -13.39 -24.27 8.31
C GLY A 441 -13.46 -22.74 8.33
N ASN A 442 -12.97 -22.05 9.36
CA ASN A 442 -13.06 -20.59 9.46
C ASN A 442 -11.73 -19.88 9.83
N VAL A 443 -10.63 -20.62 9.98
CA VAL A 443 -9.27 -20.07 10.04
C VAL A 443 -8.38 -20.81 9.04
N LYS A 444 -7.60 -20.09 8.26
CA LYS A 444 -6.58 -20.63 7.36
C LYS A 444 -5.26 -19.89 7.49
N SER A 445 -4.18 -20.62 7.37
CA SER A 445 -2.82 -20.08 7.32
C SER A 445 -2.26 -20.17 5.91
N VAL A 446 -1.53 -19.13 5.50
CA VAL A 446 -0.83 -19.04 4.22
C VAL A 446 0.66 -19.10 4.48
N ASP A 447 1.35 -20.11 3.93
CA ASP A 447 2.81 -20.16 3.95
C ASP A 447 3.37 -19.17 2.93
N THR A 448 4.02 -18.11 3.42
CA THR A 448 4.58 -17.06 2.57
C THR A 448 6.03 -17.30 2.14
N ARG A 449 6.69 -18.36 2.65
CA ARG A 449 8.08 -18.69 2.30
C ARG A 449 8.33 -18.83 0.80
N PRO A 450 7.45 -19.48 -0.01
CA PRO A 450 7.64 -19.58 -1.45
C PRO A 450 7.59 -18.25 -2.20
N PHE A 451 7.06 -17.21 -1.57
CA PHE A 451 6.92 -15.88 -2.15
C PHE A 451 8.12 -14.97 -1.91
N TYR A 452 9.06 -15.39 -1.07
CA TYR A 452 10.29 -14.63 -0.86
C TYR A 452 11.10 -14.52 -2.16
N ARG A 453 11.62 -13.32 -2.40
CA ARG A 453 12.53 -13.02 -3.52
C ARG A 453 13.84 -12.52 -2.96
N LYS A 454 14.95 -13.07 -3.47
CA LYS A 454 16.30 -12.70 -3.03
C LYS A 454 16.63 -11.24 -3.34
N PRO A 455 17.59 -10.62 -2.62
CA PRO A 455 17.98 -9.23 -2.85
C PRO A 455 18.39 -8.91 -4.30
N GLU A 456 19.04 -9.86 -4.99
CA GLU A 456 19.56 -9.68 -6.36
C GLU A 456 18.44 -9.41 -7.39
N VAL A 457 17.20 -9.85 -7.08
CA VAL A 457 16.01 -9.65 -7.92
C VAL A 457 14.97 -8.77 -7.24
N SER A 458 15.41 -7.92 -6.34
CA SER A 458 14.55 -7.08 -5.51
C SER A 458 15.07 -5.65 -5.42
N PRO A 459 14.21 -4.66 -5.11
CA PRO A 459 14.61 -3.25 -5.01
C PRO A 459 15.54 -2.94 -3.85
N ARG A 460 15.54 -3.78 -2.81
CA ARG A 460 16.29 -3.56 -1.58
C ARG A 460 16.95 -4.85 -1.10
N ASN A 461 17.93 -4.70 -0.19
CA ASN A 461 18.47 -5.79 0.62
C ASN A 461 17.99 -5.62 2.07
N GLN A 462 16.76 -6.02 2.34
CA GLN A 462 16.11 -5.89 3.65
C GLN A 462 15.17 -7.08 3.88
N GLY A 463 15.73 -8.24 4.23
CA GLY A 463 15.04 -9.52 4.28
C GLY A 463 13.77 -9.52 5.12
N PHE A 464 13.74 -8.84 6.27
CA PHE A 464 12.56 -8.73 7.13
C PHE A 464 11.40 -7.89 6.53
N HIS A 465 11.66 -7.17 5.44
CA HIS A 465 10.65 -6.51 4.60
C HIS A 465 10.55 -7.14 3.20
N TYR A 466 10.90 -8.43 3.07
CA TYR A 466 10.90 -9.15 1.80
C TYR A 466 11.60 -8.37 0.68
N ASN A 467 12.68 -7.66 1.04
CA ASN A 467 13.50 -6.83 0.16
C ASN A 467 12.71 -5.74 -0.62
N GLY A 468 11.54 -5.35 -0.12
CA GLY A 468 10.64 -4.42 -0.80
C GLY A 468 10.08 -4.95 -2.13
N ASN A 469 10.12 -6.25 -2.35
CA ASN A 469 9.74 -6.89 -3.60
C ASN A 469 8.21 -6.90 -3.77
N ALA A 470 7.71 -6.15 -4.75
CA ALA A 470 6.27 -5.98 -4.98
C ALA A 470 5.58 -7.30 -5.38
N GLU A 471 6.28 -8.18 -6.12
CA GLU A 471 5.73 -9.51 -6.46
C GLU A 471 5.40 -10.32 -5.20
N THR A 472 6.27 -10.27 -4.19
CA THR A 472 6.01 -10.93 -2.90
C THR A 472 4.74 -10.40 -2.24
N TYR A 473 4.57 -9.08 -2.16
CA TYR A 473 3.38 -8.48 -1.55
C TYR A 473 2.09 -8.81 -2.31
N MET A 474 2.16 -8.85 -3.64
CA MET A 474 1.03 -9.28 -4.48
C MET A 474 0.66 -10.74 -4.23
N LEU A 475 1.64 -11.66 -4.26
CA LEU A 475 1.42 -13.09 -4.05
C LEU A 475 0.87 -13.40 -2.65
N VAL A 476 1.39 -12.73 -1.61
CA VAL A 476 0.84 -12.85 -0.25
C VAL A 476 -0.61 -12.37 -0.23
N GLY A 477 -0.91 -11.20 -0.79
CA GLY A 477 -2.27 -10.67 -0.84
C GLY A 477 -3.24 -11.56 -1.59
N GLU A 478 -2.88 -12.02 -2.80
CA GLU A 478 -3.71 -12.97 -3.57
C GLU A 478 -3.95 -14.28 -2.81
N SER A 479 -2.92 -14.82 -2.16
CA SER A 479 -3.05 -16.07 -1.42
C SER A 479 -3.91 -15.92 -0.18
N MET A 480 -3.79 -14.79 0.53
CA MET A 480 -4.71 -14.45 1.63
C MET A 480 -6.15 -14.32 1.14
N GLY A 481 -6.36 -13.63 0.00
CA GLY A 481 -7.69 -13.48 -0.60
C GLY A 481 -8.30 -14.82 -1.02
N LYS A 482 -7.53 -15.69 -1.67
CA LYS A 482 -7.96 -17.05 -2.04
C LYS A 482 -8.35 -17.87 -0.79
N ALA A 483 -7.48 -17.88 0.22
CA ALA A 483 -7.75 -18.60 1.47
C ALA A 483 -9.01 -18.08 2.17
N MET A 484 -9.25 -16.76 2.15
CA MET A 484 -10.45 -16.11 2.69
C MET A 484 -11.72 -16.63 2.00
N LEU A 485 -11.73 -16.62 0.66
CA LEU A 485 -12.88 -17.02 -0.14
C LEU A 485 -13.18 -18.52 -0.09
N GLU A 486 -12.19 -19.35 0.16
CA GLU A 486 -12.38 -20.81 0.34
C GLU A 486 -13.11 -21.16 1.63
N MET A 487 -13.07 -20.30 2.64
CA MET A 487 -13.76 -20.48 3.93
C MET A 487 -15.20 -19.89 3.92
N GLY A 488 -15.47 -18.93 3.06
CA GLY A 488 -16.78 -18.29 2.93
C GLY A 488 -17.80 -19.05 2.06
N LYS A 489 -17.50 -20.30 1.70
CA LYS A 489 -18.37 -21.14 0.86
C LYS A 489 -19.39 -21.94 1.66
#